data_dbfb59901a7c10aab4ed5d4b2a2430da
#
_entry.id   dbfb59901a7c10aab4ed5d4b2a2430da
#
_cell.length_a   1.000
_cell.length_b   1.000
_cell.length_c   1.000
_cell.angle_alpha   90.00
_cell.angle_beta   90.00
_cell.angle_gamma   90.00
#
_symmetry.space_group_name_H-M   'P 1'
#
loop_
_entity.id
_entity.type
_entity.pdbx_description
1 polymer ?
#
loop_
_entity_poly.entity_id
_entity_poly.type
_entity_poly.pdbx_seq_one_letter_code
_entity_poly.pdbx_strand_id
1 'polypeptide(L)'
;MKKDYYEVLGVSKTATDAEIKSAFRKLAKKYHPDVSKEKDAAEKFKEVQEAYSVLSDKEKKDKYDRFGHAAFDQNGGFKGAGGFSGFEDFDASDIFKDIFGSGFGFGGDSSFFGGGRTSNPTRKTKGPDINVIFEMDFEEAAFGTKTTVSLNIDDKCPDCDGKGGTGIKTCPDCKGTGYIKEQQRSILGAFITQRPCPTCGGTGETYTKKCTTCRGTGKKRVKKNIIVNVPAGVDTGDHLRVAGKGPAGENGGPNGDVYIEIKVKEHPLFRRDDNNLFVTLPLTITEAALGCKKEVPTLDGNVILTVPQGSQTGDRHRLKGKGLKSPAKRGDRKSVV
;
A
#
# COMPACT_ATOMS: atom_id res chain seq x y z
N MET A 1 8.40 -38.33 -24.38
CA MET A 1 9.40 -38.35 -23.27
C MET A 1 9.43 -36.93 -22.70
N LYS A 2 9.21 -36.78 -21.38
CA LYS A 2 9.35 -35.49 -20.72
C LYS A 2 10.82 -35.05 -20.75
N LYS A 3 11.10 -33.78 -21.09
CA LYS A 3 12.45 -33.22 -21.13
C LYS A 3 13.00 -33.07 -19.71
N ASP A 4 14.31 -33.22 -19.53
CA ASP A 4 14.97 -32.98 -18.25
C ASP A 4 14.73 -31.54 -17.80
N TYR A 5 14.36 -31.30 -16.52
CA TYR A 5 14.08 -29.98 -16.00
C TYR A 5 15.28 -29.04 -16.12
N TYR A 6 16.50 -29.54 -16.02
CA TYR A 6 17.72 -28.76 -16.27
C TYR A 6 17.83 -28.32 -17.74
N GLU A 7 17.45 -29.19 -18.69
CA GLU A 7 17.42 -28.84 -20.10
C GLU A 7 16.31 -27.82 -20.41
N VAL A 8 15.14 -27.95 -19.79
CA VAL A 8 14.02 -27.02 -19.95
C VAL A 8 14.42 -25.62 -19.51
N LEU A 9 15.16 -25.47 -18.40
CA LEU A 9 15.68 -24.18 -17.93
C LEU A 9 16.97 -23.75 -18.63
N GLY A 10 17.63 -24.65 -19.40
CA GLY A 10 18.90 -24.36 -20.07
C GLY A 10 20.06 -24.14 -19.11
N VAL A 11 20.08 -24.88 -18.00
CA VAL A 11 21.12 -24.78 -16.96
C VAL A 11 21.82 -26.15 -16.77
N SER A 12 23.02 -26.15 -16.21
CA SER A 12 23.71 -27.39 -15.89
C SER A 12 23.12 -28.05 -14.64
N LYS A 13 23.32 -29.40 -14.50
CA LYS A 13 22.91 -30.12 -13.28
C LYS A 13 23.58 -29.62 -11.99
N THR A 14 24.72 -28.93 -12.14
CA THR A 14 25.50 -28.33 -11.04
C THR A 14 25.16 -26.86 -10.81
N ALA A 15 24.13 -26.34 -11.48
CA ALA A 15 23.75 -24.93 -11.37
C ALA A 15 23.33 -24.55 -9.94
N THR A 16 23.74 -23.38 -9.54
CA THR A 16 23.35 -22.78 -8.26
C THR A 16 21.91 -22.28 -8.28
N ASP A 17 21.29 -22.14 -7.11
CA ASP A 17 19.92 -21.61 -6.98
C ASP A 17 19.76 -20.23 -7.61
N ALA A 18 20.82 -19.40 -7.58
CA ALA A 18 20.83 -18.10 -8.23
C ALA A 18 20.79 -18.19 -9.76
N GLU A 19 21.49 -19.16 -10.35
CA GLU A 19 21.49 -19.40 -11.79
C GLU A 19 20.15 -19.97 -12.26
N ILE A 20 19.58 -20.93 -11.53
CA ILE A 20 18.23 -21.48 -11.78
C ILE A 20 17.20 -20.36 -11.78
N LYS A 21 17.23 -19.49 -10.78
CA LYS A 21 16.31 -18.35 -10.66
C LYS A 21 16.50 -17.32 -11.79
N SER A 22 17.73 -17.08 -12.21
CA SER A 22 18.06 -16.19 -13.33
C SER A 22 17.56 -16.72 -14.66
N ALA A 23 17.78 -18.02 -14.91
CA ALA A 23 17.33 -18.71 -16.10
C ALA A 23 15.80 -18.70 -16.20
N PHE A 24 15.12 -19.04 -15.10
CA PHE A 24 13.66 -18.97 -15.03
C PHE A 24 13.13 -17.58 -15.40
N ARG A 25 13.69 -16.50 -14.81
CA ARG A 25 13.24 -15.13 -15.10
C ARG A 25 13.39 -14.77 -16.59
N LYS A 26 14.48 -15.19 -17.23
CA LYS A 26 14.71 -14.95 -18.66
C LYS A 26 13.68 -15.68 -19.52
N LEU A 27 13.42 -16.95 -19.23
CA LEU A 27 12.49 -17.77 -19.98
C LEU A 27 11.03 -17.37 -19.72
N ALA A 28 10.67 -17.06 -18.48
CA ALA A 28 9.35 -16.55 -18.13
C ALA A 28 9.02 -15.25 -18.87
N LYS A 29 9.98 -14.31 -18.98
CA LYS A 29 9.81 -13.10 -19.76
C LYS A 29 9.69 -13.36 -21.26
N LYS A 30 10.42 -14.36 -21.78
CA LYS A 30 10.41 -14.73 -23.20
C LYS A 30 9.11 -15.40 -23.62
N TYR A 31 8.58 -16.29 -22.79
CA TYR A 31 7.36 -17.07 -23.09
C TYR A 31 6.10 -16.53 -22.39
N HIS A 32 6.14 -15.29 -21.88
CA HIS A 32 4.96 -14.66 -21.27
C HIS A 32 3.82 -14.54 -22.29
N PRO A 33 2.58 -14.91 -21.93
CA PRO A 33 1.44 -14.88 -22.85
C PRO A 33 1.17 -13.49 -23.46
N ASP A 34 1.44 -12.42 -22.71
CA ASP A 34 1.25 -11.05 -23.18
C ASP A 34 2.38 -10.54 -24.11
N VAL A 35 3.53 -11.20 -24.09
CA VAL A 35 4.73 -10.73 -24.81
C VAL A 35 5.05 -11.63 -26.01
N SER A 36 4.84 -12.94 -25.87
CA SER A 36 5.20 -13.92 -26.89
C SER A 36 4.05 -14.17 -27.86
N LYS A 37 4.35 -14.10 -29.16
CA LYS A 37 3.43 -14.42 -30.27
C LYS A 37 3.59 -15.86 -30.79
N GLU A 38 4.43 -16.68 -30.16
CA GLU A 38 4.64 -18.07 -30.55
C GLU A 38 3.42 -18.92 -30.15
N LYS A 39 2.96 -19.80 -31.06
CA LYS A 39 1.80 -20.68 -30.80
C LYS A 39 2.03 -21.64 -29.63
N ASP A 40 3.28 -22.02 -29.37
CA ASP A 40 3.68 -22.97 -28.31
C ASP A 40 4.17 -22.25 -27.03
N ALA A 41 4.01 -20.92 -26.93
CA ALA A 41 4.51 -20.14 -25.79
C ALA A 41 3.88 -20.59 -24.47
N ALA A 42 2.59 -20.88 -24.45
CA ALA A 42 1.86 -21.30 -23.27
C ALA A 42 2.32 -22.69 -22.76
N GLU A 43 2.63 -23.62 -23.68
CA GLU A 43 3.14 -24.95 -23.32
C GLU A 43 4.57 -24.86 -22.79
N LYS A 44 5.44 -24.11 -23.48
CA LYS A 44 6.82 -23.87 -23.04
C LYS A 44 6.85 -23.14 -21.69
N PHE A 45 5.93 -22.21 -21.46
CA PHE A 45 5.81 -21.51 -20.19
C PHE A 45 5.44 -22.47 -19.05
N LYS A 46 4.49 -23.40 -19.28
CA LYS A 46 4.12 -24.41 -18.30
C LYS A 46 5.30 -25.35 -17.99
N GLU A 47 6.04 -25.82 -19.00
CA GLU A 47 7.25 -26.65 -18.83
C GLU A 47 8.31 -25.92 -17.98
N VAL A 48 8.56 -24.64 -18.28
CA VAL A 48 9.52 -23.79 -17.54
C VAL A 48 9.10 -23.58 -16.08
N GLN A 49 7.79 -23.40 -15.85
CA GLN A 49 7.23 -23.22 -14.52
C GLN A 49 7.30 -24.51 -13.69
N GLU A 50 6.98 -25.65 -14.29
CA GLU A 50 7.10 -26.97 -13.66
C GLU A 50 8.56 -27.25 -13.28
N ALA A 51 9.50 -27.06 -14.19
CA ALA A 51 10.92 -27.23 -13.94
C ALA A 51 11.42 -26.35 -12.79
N TYR A 52 11.02 -25.10 -12.76
CA TYR A 52 11.41 -24.18 -11.68
C TYR A 52 10.80 -24.59 -10.33
N SER A 53 9.55 -25.04 -10.28
CA SER A 53 8.88 -25.46 -9.04
C SER A 53 9.57 -26.66 -8.36
N VAL A 54 10.24 -27.51 -9.14
CA VAL A 54 10.99 -28.64 -8.62
C VAL A 54 12.42 -28.25 -8.28
N LEU A 55 13.11 -27.51 -9.15
CA LEU A 55 14.53 -27.18 -8.97
C LEU A 55 14.81 -26.02 -8.01
N SER A 56 13.79 -25.21 -7.67
CA SER A 56 13.93 -24.11 -6.71
C SER A 56 13.87 -24.53 -5.24
N ASP A 57 13.36 -25.71 -4.97
CA ASP A 57 13.24 -26.29 -3.63
C ASP A 57 14.30 -27.38 -3.43
N LYS A 58 15.15 -27.22 -2.44
CA LYS A 58 16.27 -28.12 -2.18
C LYS A 58 15.85 -29.57 -1.97
N GLU A 59 14.74 -29.80 -1.25
CA GLU A 59 14.25 -31.16 -1.01
C GLU A 59 13.67 -31.80 -2.27
N LYS A 60 12.98 -31.02 -3.12
CA LYS A 60 12.43 -31.50 -4.38
C LYS A 60 13.54 -31.74 -5.41
N LYS A 61 14.53 -30.85 -5.46
CA LYS A 61 15.71 -30.99 -6.30
C LYS A 61 16.46 -32.26 -5.97
N ASP A 62 16.74 -32.53 -4.67
CA ASP A 62 17.42 -33.77 -4.24
C ASP A 62 16.62 -35.04 -4.60
N LYS A 63 15.31 -35.00 -4.55
CA LYS A 63 14.43 -36.08 -4.97
C LYS A 63 14.47 -36.26 -6.50
N TYR A 64 14.43 -35.14 -7.23
CA TYR A 64 14.53 -35.17 -8.69
C TYR A 64 15.88 -35.71 -9.17
N ASP A 65 16.97 -35.31 -8.53
CA ASP A 65 18.32 -35.74 -8.86
C ASP A 65 18.54 -37.25 -8.60
N ARG A 66 17.79 -37.83 -7.64
CA ARG A 66 17.86 -39.29 -7.34
C ARG A 66 16.95 -40.15 -8.17
N PHE A 67 15.73 -39.66 -8.44
CA PHE A 67 14.66 -40.51 -9.02
C PHE A 67 14.12 -40.00 -10.36
N GLY A 68 14.60 -38.83 -10.83
CA GLY A 68 14.13 -38.23 -12.06
C GLY A 68 12.64 -37.85 -12.01
N HIS A 69 12.00 -37.85 -13.16
CA HIS A 69 10.54 -37.60 -13.29
C HIS A 69 9.67 -38.64 -12.56
N ALA A 70 10.16 -39.86 -12.35
CA ALA A 70 9.42 -40.91 -11.64
C ALA A 70 9.06 -40.54 -10.19
N ALA A 71 9.80 -39.60 -9.59
CA ALA A 71 9.50 -39.08 -8.26
C ALA A 71 8.20 -38.28 -8.19
N PHE A 72 7.73 -37.77 -9.34
CA PHE A 72 6.59 -36.83 -9.44
C PHE A 72 5.45 -37.37 -10.33
N ASP A 73 5.59 -38.57 -10.93
CA ASP A 73 4.53 -39.21 -11.71
C ASP A 73 3.44 -39.79 -10.78
N GLN A 74 2.17 -39.59 -11.17
CA GLN A 74 0.96 -39.87 -10.38
C GLN A 74 0.74 -41.37 -9.99
N ASN A 75 1.57 -42.32 -10.46
CA ASN A 75 1.39 -43.76 -10.22
C ASN A 75 2.35 -44.38 -9.19
N GLY A 76 3.26 -43.63 -8.60
CA GLY A 76 4.27 -44.13 -7.65
C GLY A 76 4.21 -43.41 -6.30
N GLY A 77 3.24 -43.74 -5.49
CA GLY A 77 3.22 -43.74 -4.03
C GLY A 77 3.93 -42.62 -3.28
N PHE A 78 3.32 -41.44 -3.12
CA PHE A 78 3.50 -40.65 -1.91
C PHE A 78 2.18 -39.97 -1.50
N LYS A 79 1.32 -40.72 -0.80
CA LYS A 79 0.23 -40.22 0.02
C LYS A 79 0.83 -39.68 1.33
N GLY A 80 1.29 -38.43 1.32
CA GLY A 80 1.78 -37.79 2.53
C GLY A 80 2.02 -36.32 2.30
N ALA A 81 1.09 -35.50 2.83
CA ALA A 81 1.15 -34.05 2.95
C ALA A 81 1.04 -33.23 1.64
N GLY A 82 -0.19 -32.85 1.29
CA GLY A 82 -0.49 -31.75 0.36
C GLY A 82 -0.61 -32.21 -1.10
N GLY A 83 -1.71 -32.93 -1.42
CA GLY A 83 -2.04 -33.37 -2.76
C GLY A 83 -2.10 -32.23 -3.76
N PHE A 84 -1.24 -32.28 -4.75
CA PHE A 84 -1.27 -31.48 -5.96
C PHE A 84 -2.14 -32.19 -7.01
N SER A 85 -3.35 -32.56 -6.61
CA SER A 85 -4.36 -33.22 -7.46
C SER A 85 -5.47 -32.18 -7.71
N GLY A 86 -5.29 -31.35 -8.73
CA GLY A 86 -6.30 -30.34 -9.07
C GLY A 86 -5.86 -29.37 -10.16
N PHE A 87 -5.04 -29.81 -11.12
CA PHE A 87 -4.53 -28.92 -12.17
C PHE A 87 -5.32 -28.99 -13.49
N GLU A 88 -6.43 -29.72 -13.52
CA GLU A 88 -7.21 -29.85 -14.77
C GLU A 88 -8.28 -28.75 -14.97
N ASP A 89 -8.57 -27.92 -13.90
CA ASP A 89 -9.67 -26.93 -13.97
C ASP A 89 -9.31 -25.54 -13.41
N PHE A 90 -8.00 -25.22 -13.24
CA PHE A 90 -7.59 -23.90 -12.78
C PHE A 90 -6.94 -23.07 -13.89
N ASP A 91 -7.55 -21.93 -14.17
CA ASP A 91 -7.04 -20.91 -15.09
C ASP A 91 -5.65 -20.42 -14.64
N ALA A 92 -4.65 -20.59 -15.51
CA ALA A 92 -3.26 -20.23 -15.26
C ALA A 92 -3.08 -18.71 -14.90
N SER A 93 -4.11 -17.90 -15.17
CA SER A 93 -4.11 -16.48 -14.91
C SER A 93 -4.37 -16.13 -13.44
N ASP A 94 -5.09 -16.96 -12.70
CA ASP A 94 -5.38 -16.73 -11.29
C ASP A 94 -4.21 -17.09 -10.37
N ILE A 95 -3.47 -18.16 -10.72
CA ILE A 95 -2.22 -18.52 -10.01
C ILE A 95 -1.13 -17.47 -10.28
N PHE A 96 -1.13 -16.89 -11.47
CA PHE A 96 -0.19 -15.80 -11.82
C PHE A 96 -0.50 -14.51 -11.05
N LYS A 97 -1.77 -14.19 -10.85
CA LYS A 97 -2.19 -13.03 -10.01
C LYS A 97 -1.81 -13.22 -8.55
N ASP A 98 -1.98 -14.42 -7.99
CA ASP A 98 -1.64 -14.71 -6.60
C ASP A 98 -0.13 -14.77 -6.35
N ILE A 99 0.66 -15.30 -7.29
CA ILE A 99 2.13 -15.41 -7.15
C ILE A 99 2.84 -14.12 -7.57
N PHE A 100 2.37 -13.43 -8.61
CA PHE A 100 3.00 -12.23 -9.15
C PHE A 100 2.29 -10.92 -8.81
N GLY A 101 0.97 -10.93 -8.58
CA GLY A 101 0.19 -9.74 -8.25
C GLY A 101 0.37 -9.25 -6.81
N SER A 102 0.80 -10.11 -5.91
CA SER A 102 0.89 -9.79 -4.47
C SER A 102 2.30 -9.62 -3.92
N GLY A 103 3.38 -9.64 -4.71
CA GLY A 103 4.65 -9.61 -4.01
C GLY A 103 5.95 -9.62 -4.78
N PHE A 104 6.05 -9.12 -5.98
CA PHE A 104 7.36 -8.87 -6.59
C PHE A 104 7.90 -7.47 -6.29
N GLY A 105 7.66 -6.98 -5.04
CA GLY A 105 8.38 -5.90 -4.39
C GLY A 105 9.59 -6.48 -3.68
N PHE A 106 10.74 -6.19 -4.19
CA PHE A 106 12.09 -6.48 -3.72
C PHE A 106 12.28 -6.17 -2.22
N GLY A 107 12.26 -7.19 -1.35
CA GLY A 107 12.54 -7.00 0.08
C GLY A 107 12.05 -8.18 0.93
N GLY A 108 12.93 -9.13 1.16
CA GLY A 108 12.94 -10.26 2.07
C GLY A 108 11.85 -10.40 3.13
N ASP A 109 11.01 -11.38 2.99
CA ASP A 109 10.70 -12.32 4.09
C ASP A 109 9.98 -13.56 3.52
N SER A 110 10.64 -14.69 3.58
CA SER A 110 10.16 -15.99 3.15
C SER A 110 9.12 -16.54 4.15
N SER A 111 7.86 -16.14 4.02
CA SER A 111 6.78 -16.66 4.87
C SER A 111 5.50 -17.01 4.10
N PHE A 112 5.61 -17.42 2.81
CA PHE A 112 4.42 -17.75 2.02
C PHE A 112 4.07 -19.25 1.95
N PHE A 113 4.86 -20.14 2.55
CA PHE A 113 4.52 -21.58 2.50
C PHE A 113 4.14 -22.14 3.85
N GLY A 114 2.83 -22.34 4.05
CA GLY A 114 2.32 -23.39 4.92
C GLY A 114 2.35 -23.10 6.40
N GLY A 115 1.31 -22.58 6.91
CA GLY A 115 1.00 -22.56 8.34
C GLY A 115 -0.12 -21.60 8.56
N GLY A 116 -1.31 -22.09 8.85
CA GLY A 116 -2.36 -21.27 9.43
C GLY A 116 -1.74 -20.44 10.55
N ARG A 117 -1.51 -19.15 10.28
CA ARG A 117 -1.07 -18.20 11.33
C ARG A 117 -2.17 -18.21 12.38
N THR A 118 -2.03 -19.09 13.35
CA THR A 118 -2.64 -18.86 14.65
C THR A 118 -2.13 -17.49 15.08
N SER A 119 -2.97 -16.47 14.91
CA SER A 119 -2.68 -15.13 15.39
C SER A 119 -2.41 -15.24 16.88
N ASN A 120 -1.13 -15.22 17.26
CA ASN A 120 -0.74 -15.17 18.66
C ASN A 120 -1.26 -13.84 19.19
N PRO A 121 -2.21 -13.81 20.13
CA PRO A 121 -2.86 -12.60 20.59
C PRO A 121 -1.92 -11.63 21.33
N THR A 122 -0.74 -12.10 21.70
CA THR A 122 0.33 -11.28 22.27
C THR A 122 1.14 -10.52 21.20
N ARG A 123 0.82 -10.70 19.92
CA ARG A 123 1.55 -10.01 18.85
C ARG A 123 1.20 -8.51 18.88
N LYS A 124 2.26 -7.69 18.95
CA LYS A 124 2.14 -6.24 18.79
C LYS A 124 1.52 -5.92 17.44
N THR A 125 0.36 -5.29 17.42
CA THR A 125 -0.31 -4.89 16.18
C THR A 125 -0.17 -3.39 15.96
N LYS A 126 0.06 -2.99 14.71
CA LYS A 126 0.08 -1.57 14.32
C LYS A 126 -1.30 -0.96 14.61
N GLY A 127 -1.32 0.29 15.07
CA GLY A 127 -2.55 1.07 15.22
C GLY A 127 -3.25 1.28 13.88
N PRO A 128 -4.55 1.57 13.91
CA PRO A 128 -5.29 1.89 12.70
C PRO A 128 -4.76 3.17 12.07
N ASP A 129 -4.81 3.22 10.75
CA ASP A 129 -4.53 4.44 10.02
C ASP A 129 -5.81 5.32 10.00
N ILE A 130 -5.66 6.64 10.04
CA ILE A 130 -6.78 7.58 10.04
C ILE A 130 -6.68 8.55 8.88
N ASN A 131 -7.85 8.88 8.31
CA ASN A 131 -7.97 9.92 7.28
C ASN A 131 -8.56 11.17 7.90
N VAL A 132 -8.00 12.33 7.53
CA VAL A 132 -8.41 13.65 8.02
C VAL A 132 -8.47 14.61 6.85
N ILE A 133 -9.58 15.30 6.70
CA ILE A 133 -9.72 16.35 5.69
C ILE A 133 -9.17 17.66 6.28
N PHE A 134 -8.27 18.29 5.57
CA PHE A 134 -7.68 19.57 5.93
C PHE A 134 -8.04 20.64 4.88
N GLU A 135 -8.81 21.62 5.28
CA GLU A 135 -9.15 22.76 4.43
C GLU A 135 -8.06 23.82 4.54
N MET A 136 -7.59 24.32 3.39
CA MET A 136 -6.57 25.36 3.32
C MET A 136 -6.92 26.41 2.27
N ASP A 137 -6.33 27.59 2.41
CA ASP A 137 -6.54 28.67 1.46
C ASP A 137 -5.76 28.44 0.16
N PHE A 138 -6.25 29.01 -0.93
CA PHE A 138 -5.67 28.81 -2.26
C PHE A 138 -4.21 29.26 -2.35
N GLU A 139 -3.86 30.38 -1.71
CA GLU A 139 -2.50 30.90 -1.70
C GLU A 139 -1.53 29.99 -0.93
N GLU A 140 -1.98 29.43 0.19
CA GLU A 140 -1.20 28.47 0.97
C GLU A 140 -0.93 27.19 0.15
N ALA A 141 -1.92 26.72 -0.61
CA ALA A 141 -1.77 25.58 -1.50
C ALA A 141 -0.82 25.88 -2.68
N ALA A 142 -0.86 27.11 -3.20
CA ALA A 142 -0.03 27.54 -4.32
C ALA A 142 1.46 27.62 -3.96
N PHE A 143 1.78 28.22 -2.80
CA PHE A 143 3.16 28.44 -2.36
C PHE A 143 3.72 27.32 -1.49
N GLY A 144 2.84 26.50 -0.92
CA GLY A 144 3.19 25.52 0.09
C GLY A 144 3.41 26.17 1.46
N THR A 145 3.09 25.44 2.49
CA THR A 145 3.18 25.97 3.87
C THR A 145 3.48 24.85 4.86
N LYS A 146 3.95 25.26 6.04
CA LYS A 146 4.05 24.40 7.21
C LYS A 146 2.90 24.72 8.13
N THR A 147 1.98 23.80 8.26
CA THR A 147 0.80 23.97 9.10
C THR A 147 0.75 22.97 10.23
N THR A 148 -0.01 23.27 11.27
CA THR A 148 -0.20 22.37 12.41
C THR A 148 -1.64 21.90 12.44
N VAL A 149 -1.82 20.60 12.30
CA VAL A 149 -3.13 19.94 12.37
C VAL A 149 -3.31 19.36 13.76
N SER A 150 -4.39 19.75 14.44
CA SER A 150 -4.75 19.25 15.77
C SER A 150 -5.70 18.07 15.66
N LEU A 151 -5.30 16.91 16.15
CA LEU A 151 -6.08 15.66 16.09
C LEU A 151 -6.36 15.13 17.50
N ASN A 152 -7.57 14.62 17.71
CA ASN A 152 -7.91 13.86 18.91
C ASN A 152 -7.72 12.37 18.59
N ILE A 153 -6.65 11.79 19.09
CA ILE A 153 -6.28 10.40 18.84
C ILE A 153 -6.07 9.63 20.13
N ASP A 154 -6.26 8.32 20.08
CA ASP A 154 -5.90 7.43 21.17
C ASP A 154 -4.40 7.13 21.09
N ASP A 155 -3.61 7.79 21.92
CA ASP A 155 -2.16 7.60 22.01
C ASP A 155 -1.80 6.68 23.18
N LYS A 156 -0.57 6.23 23.23
CA LYS A 156 -0.08 5.39 24.33
C LYS A 156 -0.26 6.10 25.66
N CYS A 157 -0.76 5.37 26.65
CA CYS A 157 -0.87 5.91 27.99
C CYS A 157 0.54 6.20 28.55
N PRO A 158 0.82 7.43 29.01
CA PRO A 158 2.15 7.81 29.50
C PRO A 158 2.55 7.05 30.75
N ASP A 159 1.60 6.68 31.61
CA ASP A 159 1.88 6.05 32.90
C ASP A 159 2.24 4.56 32.79
N CYS A 160 1.75 3.86 31.75
CA CYS A 160 2.03 2.43 31.56
C CYS A 160 2.67 2.12 30.21
N ASP A 161 3.02 3.13 29.42
CA ASP A 161 3.66 3.02 28.10
C ASP A 161 2.96 2.02 27.17
N GLY A 162 1.64 2.09 27.15
CA GLY A 162 0.80 1.24 26.30
C GLY A 162 0.55 -0.18 26.84
N LYS A 163 1.10 -0.53 27.98
CA LYS A 163 1.00 -1.89 28.55
C LYS A 163 -0.32 -2.18 29.29
N GLY A 164 -1.04 -1.16 29.73
CA GLY A 164 -2.32 -1.31 30.46
C GLY A 164 -2.20 -1.53 31.96
N GLY A 165 -1.03 -1.88 32.49
CA GLY A 165 -0.81 -2.14 33.91
C GLY A 165 0.62 -2.45 34.26
N THR A 166 0.85 -2.77 35.56
CA THR A 166 2.14 -3.19 36.06
C THR A 166 2.07 -4.62 36.57
N GLY A 167 3.22 -5.32 36.64
CA GLY A 167 3.29 -6.72 37.05
C GLY A 167 2.60 -7.65 36.07
N ILE A 168 3.03 -7.60 34.80
CA ILE A 168 2.51 -8.45 33.75
C ILE A 168 2.78 -9.91 34.06
N LYS A 169 1.73 -10.73 34.02
CA LYS A 169 1.80 -12.19 34.21
C LYS A 169 1.06 -12.85 33.03
N THR A 170 1.53 -14.02 32.64
CA THR A 170 0.81 -14.87 31.69
C THR A 170 -0.57 -15.20 32.24
N CYS A 171 -1.61 -15.06 31.47
CA CYS A 171 -2.97 -15.38 31.86
C CYS A 171 -3.07 -16.87 32.23
N PRO A 172 -3.55 -17.22 33.46
CA PRO A 172 -3.61 -18.60 33.88
C PRO A 172 -4.61 -19.43 33.07
N ASP A 173 -5.72 -18.83 32.64
CA ASP A 173 -6.80 -19.54 31.96
C ASP A 173 -6.47 -19.94 30.53
N CYS A 174 -5.89 -19.03 29.76
CA CYS A 174 -5.51 -19.30 28.39
C CYS A 174 -4.01 -19.60 28.22
N LYS A 175 -3.21 -19.59 29.28
CA LYS A 175 -1.77 -19.85 29.26
C LYS A 175 -1.02 -19.02 28.24
N GLY A 176 -1.43 -17.74 28.03
CA GLY A 176 -0.82 -16.82 27.10
C GLY A 176 -1.38 -16.85 25.68
N THR A 177 -2.28 -17.76 25.34
CA THR A 177 -2.85 -17.86 23.99
C THR A 177 -3.88 -16.78 23.67
N GLY A 178 -4.48 -16.14 24.69
CA GLY A 178 -5.54 -15.14 24.54
C GLY A 178 -6.91 -15.70 24.15
N TYR A 179 -7.00 -16.96 23.76
CA TYR A 179 -8.24 -17.61 23.36
C TYR A 179 -8.49 -18.89 24.13
N ILE A 180 -9.76 -19.20 24.34
CA ILE A 180 -10.22 -20.47 24.90
C ILE A 180 -10.93 -21.24 23.80
N LYS A 181 -10.54 -22.50 23.62
CA LYS A 181 -11.19 -23.43 22.68
C LYS A 181 -12.37 -24.07 23.41
N GLU A 182 -13.56 -23.87 22.88
CA GLU A 182 -14.80 -24.48 23.37
C GLU A 182 -15.33 -25.44 22.32
N GLN A 183 -15.51 -26.69 22.73
CA GLN A 183 -16.06 -27.72 21.85
C GLN A 183 -17.58 -27.69 21.97
N GLN A 184 -18.26 -27.22 20.96
CA GLN A 184 -19.72 -27.28 20.88
C GLN A 184 -20.14 -28.53 20.10
N ARG A 185 -20.98 -29.35 20.73
CA ARG A 185 -21.59 -30.50 20.05
C ARG A 185 -22.91 -30.06 19.42
N SER A 186 -23.00 -30.20 18.09
CA SER A 186 -24.23 -30.00 17.33
C SER A 186 -24.68 -31.32 16.75
N ILE A 187 -25.93 -31.39 16.29
CA ILE A 187 -26.53 -32.56 15.59
C ILE A 187 -25.69 -32.94 14.36
N LEU A 188 -24.95 -32.00 13.76
CA LEU A 188 -24.10 -32.18 12.58
C LEU A 188 -22.62 -32.49 12.92
N GLY A 189 -22.28 -32.67 14.21
CA GLY A 189 -20.91 -32.97 14.63
C GLY A 189 -20.39 -32.05 15.72
N ALA A 190 -19.13 -32.28 16.12
CA ALA A 190 -18.43 -31.46 17.10
C ALA A 190 -17.64 -30.35 16.41
N PHE A 191 -17.96 -29.10 16.71
CA PHE A 191 -17.24 -27.94 16.20
C PHE A 191 -16.39 -27.34 17.32
N ILE A 192 -15.15 -26.99 17.01
CA ILE A 192 -14.25 -26.28 17.93
C ILE A 192 -14.36 -24.78 17.63
N THR A 193 -14.99 -24.04 18.52
CA THR A 193 -15.09 -22.58 18.43
C THR A 193 -13.99 -21.96 19.31
N GLN A 194 -13.30 -20.96 18.79
CA GLN A 194 -12.34 -20.19 19.54
C GLN A 194 -12.98 -18.85 19.95
N ARG A 195 -13.00 -18.56 21.25
CA ARG A 195 -13.46 -17.27 21.77
C ARG A 195 -12.34 -16.55 22.52
N PRO A 196 -12.35 -15.20 22.55
CA PRO A 196 -11.41 -14.45 23.38
C PRO A 196 -11.52 -14.89 24.85
N CYS A 197 -10.40 -15.05 25.51
CA CYS A 197 -10.36 -15.40 26.92
C CYS A 197 -11.01 -14.31 27.78
N PRO A 198 -12.04 -14.59 28.56
CA PRO A 198 -12.75 -13.59 29.36
C PRO A 198 -11.87 -12.92 30.40
N THR A 199 -10.88 -13.63 30.94
CA THR A 199 -10.00 -13.15 32.01
C THR A 199 -9.01 -12.11 31.51
N CYS A 200 -8.42 -12.32 30.33
CA CYS A 200 -7.46 -11.38 29.76
C CYS A 200 -8.02 -10.52 28.58
N GLY A 201 -9.28 -10.75 28.18
CA GLY A 201 -9.91 -10.04 27.07
C GLY A 201 -9.24 -10.27 25.71
N GLY A 202 -8.53 -11.39 25.53
CA GLY A 202 -7.82 -11.70 24.29
C GLY A 202 -6.33 -11.33 24.29
N THR A 203 -5.83 -10.64 25.32
CA THR A 203 -4.42 -10.18 25.38
C THR A 203 -3.41 -11.28 25.70
N GLY A 204 -3.85 -12.38 26.31
CA GLY A 204 -2.96 -13.45 26.78
C GLY A 204 -2.23 -13.11 28.10
N GLU A 205 -2.32 -11.87 28.57
CA GLU A 205 -1.61 -11.34 29.73
C GLU A 205 -2.60 -10.78 30.77
N THR A 206 -2.24 -10.87 32.04
CA THR A 206 -2.97 -10.24 33.12
C THR A 206 -2.03 -9.36 33.94
N TYR A 207 -2.59 -8.39 34.65
CA TYR A 207 -1.82 -7.42 35.42
C TYR A 207 -2.07 -7.59 36.91
N THR A 208 -1.01 -7.49 37.71
CA THR A 208 -1.16 -7.44 39.16
C THR A 208 -1.87 -6.18 39.61
N LYS A 209 -1.56 -5.04 38.96
CA LYS A 209 -2.25 -3.75 39.17
C LYS A 209 -2.58 -3.15 37.82
N LYS A 210 -3.87 -2.89 37.56
CA LYS A 210 -4.31 -2.16 36.37
C LYS A 210 -3.88 -0.70 36.46
N CYS A 211 -3.47 -0.13 35.36
CA CYS A 211 -3.15 1.31 35.28
C CYS A 211 -4.41 2.13 35.60
N THR A 212 -4.30 3.05 36.55
CA THR A 212 -5.42 3.90 36.98
C THR A 212 -5.83 4.88 35.89
N THR A 213 -4.89 5.37 35.11
CA THR A 213 -5.09 6.40 34.09
C THR A 213 -5.81 5.86 32.85
N CYS A 214 -5.43 4.69 32.35
CA CYS A 214 -6.06 4.08 31.18
C CYS A 214 -7.03 2.92 31.55
N ARG A 215 -7.16 2.57 32.83
CA ARG A 215 -8.04 1.49 33.34
C ARG A 215 -7.79 0.13 32.67
N GLY A 216 -6.56 -0.11 32.27
CA GLY A 216 -6.16 -1.38 31.62
C GLY A 216 -6.14 -1.35 30.10
N THR A 217 -6.61 -0.30 29.44
CA THR A 217 -6.65 -0.22 27.96
C THR A 217 -5.29 0.05 27.31
N GLY A 218 -4.33 0.55 28.08
CA GLY A 218 -3.02 0.98 27.54
C GLY A 218 -3.07 2.24 26.69
N LYS A 219 -4.26 2.79 26.41
CA LYS A 219 -4.46 3.95 25.52
C LYS A 219 -5.14 5.09 26.28
N LYS A 220 -4.84 6.33 25.89
CA LYS A 220 -5.48 7.53 26.42
C LYS A 220 -5.78 8.47 25.26
N ARG A 221 -6.98 9.00 25.23
CA ARG A 221 -7.36 10.01 24.22
C ARG A 221 -6.69 11.34 24.54
N VAL A 222 -5.89 11.81 23.59
CA VAL A 222 -5.13 13.07 23.72
C VAL A 222 -5.28 13.92 22.47
N LYS A 223 -5.24 15.22 22.65
CA LYS A 223 -5.15 16.18 21.56
C LYS A 223 -3.68 16.29 21.16
N LYS A 224 -3.35 15.87 19.94
CA LYS A 224 -1.99 15.89 19.41
C LYS A 224 -1.88 16.87 18.26
N ASN A 225 -0.90 17.74 18.35
CA ASN A 225 -0.59 18.67 17.28
C ASN A 225 0.48 18.06 16.38
N ILE A 226 0.17 17.95 15.09
CA ILE A 226 1.05 17.35 14.09
C ILE A 226 1.46 18.46 13.12
N ILE A 227 2.76 18.68 13.00
CA ILE A 227 3.30 19.61 12.00
C ILE A 227 3.33 18.88 10.65
N VAL A 228 2.67 19.47 9.67
CA VAL A 228 2.56 18.96 8.30
C VAL A 228 3.24 19.93 7.37
N ASN A 229 4.12 19.41 6.53
CA ASN A 229 4.77 20.18 5.48
C ASN A 229 4.01 19.96 4.17
N VAL A 230 3.23 20.95 3.76
CA VAL A 230 2.45 20.91 2.52
C VAL A 230 3.33 21.45 1.39
N PRO A 231 3.62 20.64 0.35
CA PRO A 231 4.42 21.12 -0.79
C PRO A 231 3.64 22.16 -1.62
N ALA A 232 4.36 22.99 -2.36
CA ALA A 232 3.75 23.96 -3.25
C ALA A 232 3.00 23.30 -4.40
N GLY A 233 1.82 23.83 -4.73
CA GLY A 233 1.03 23.39 -5.88
C GLY A 233 0.15 22.17 -5.63
N VAL A 234 -0.12 21.80 -4.38
CA VAL A 234 -1.09 20.73 -4.03
C VAL A 234 -2.48 21.07 -4.54
N ASP A 235 -3.27 20.05 -4.81
CA ASP A 235 -4.64 20.17 -5.29
C ASP A 235 -5.64 19.55 -4.32
N THR A 236 -6.92 19.87 -4.53
CA THR A 236 -8.01 19.20 -3.82
C THR A 236 -8.01 17.72 -4.17
N GLY A 237 -8.07 16.86 -3.13
CA GLY A 237 -7.98 15.42 -3.28
C GLY A 237 -6.55 14.86 -3.17
N ASP A 238 -5.54 15.70 -3.05
CA ASP A 238 -4.18 15.22 -2.77
C ASP A 238 -4.08 14.67 -1.34
N HIS A 239 -3.36 13.56 -1.19
CA HIS A 239 -3.17 12.89 0.09
C HIS A 239 -1.74 13.03 0.58
N LEU A 240 -1.58 13.56 1.79
CA LEU A 240 -0.30 13.62 2.49
C LEU A 240 -0.26 12.58 3.60
N ARG A 241 0.71 11.68 3.57
CA ARG A 241 0.92 10.67 4.61
C ARG A 241 1.91 11.18 5.65
N VAL A 242 1.51 11.15 6.92
CA VAL A 242 2.37 11.42 8.07
C VAL A 242 2.55 10.13 8.86
N ALA A 243 3.70 9.48 8.67
CA ALA A 243 3.98 8.18 9.24
C ALA A 243 4.09 8.20 10.78
N GLY A 244 3.50 7.21 11.45
CA GLY A 244 3.60 6.98 12.89
C GLY A 244 2.96 8.05 13.77
N LYS A 245 2.11 8.92 13.21
CA LYS A 245 1.40 9.96 13.95
C LYS A 245 -0.07 9.64 14.22
N GLY A 246 -0.53 8.49 13.75
CA GLY A 246 -1.87 7.97 14.01
C GLY A 246 -2.05 7.39 15.42
N PRO A 247 -3.20 6.75 15.69
CA PRO A 247 -3.52 6.11 16.95
C PRO A 247 -2.51 5.03 17.36
N ALA A 248 -2.39 4.80 18.65
CA ALA A 248 -1.52 3.79 19.20
C ALA A 248 -1.96 2.37 18.80
N GLY A 249 -0.98 1.52 18.52
CA GLY A 249 -1.19 0.10 18.28
C GLY A 249 -1.65 -0.64 19.55
N GLU A 250 -1.98 -1.91 19.40
CA GLU A 250 -2.33 -2.78 20.51
C GLU A 250 -1.09 -3.48 21.05
N ASN A 251 -1.13 -3.81 22.33
CA ASN A 251 -0.05 -4.51 23.04
C ASN A 251 1.32 -3.82 22.89
N GLY A 252 1.36 -2.48 22.91
CA GLY A 252 2.59 -1.71 22.71
C GLY A 252 3.10 -1.71 21.27
N GLY A 253 2.24 -2.03 20.30
CA GLY A 253 2.54 -1.95 18.87
C GLY A 253 2.85 -0.54 18.39
N PRO A 254 3.39 -0.39 17.17
CA PRO A 254 3.66 0.93 16.59
C PRO A 254 2.35 1.67 16.31
N ASN A 255 2.43 2.99 16.30
CA ASN A 255 1.29 3.82 15.93
C ASN A 255 0.92 3.63 14.46
N GLY A 256 -0.34 3.88 14.13
CA GLY A 256 -0.81 4.00 12.76
C GLY A 256 -0.26 5.25 12.06
N ASP A 257 -0.67 5.45 10.83
CA ASP A 257 -0.34 6.63 10.04
C ASP A 257 -1.54 7.59 9.95
N VAL A 258 -1.26 8.86 9.66
CA VAL A 258 -2.29 9.85 9.37
C VAL A 258 -2.21 10.17 7.89
N TYR A 259 -3.33 10.02 7.20
CA TYR A 259 -3.52 10.48 5.84
C TYR A 259 -4.33 11.77 5.88
N ILE A 260 -3.77 12.82 5.33
CA ILE A 260 -4.38 14.14 5.28
C ILE A 260 -4.80 14.38 3.85
N GLU A 261 -6.11 14.41 3.63
CA GLU A 261 -6.71 14.79 2.37
C GLU A 261 -6.83 16.31 2.32
N ILE A 262 -6.22 16.92 1.32
CA ILE A 262 -6.24 18.36 1.15
C ILE A 262 -7.50 18.78 0.42
N LYS A 263 -8.18 19.80 0.95
CA LYS A 263 -9.29 20.48 0.30
C LYS A 263 -8.95 21.96 0.20
N VAL A 264 -8.65 22.41 -1.02
CA VAL A 264 -8.32 23.80 -1.30
C VAL A 264 -9.62 24.59 -1.47
N LYS A 265 -9.72 25.73 -0.79
CA LYS A 265 -10.85 26.65 -0.95
C LYS A 265 -10.81 27.34 -2.31
N GLU A 266 -11.97 27.60 -2.89
CA GLU A 266 -12.08 28.36 -4.13
C GLU A 266 -11.60 29.81 -3.92
N HIS A 267 -10.85 30.31 -4.90
CA HIS A 267 -10.39 31.69 -4.89
C HIS A 267 -11.35 32.57 -5.73
N PRO A 268 -11.68 33.81 -5.26
CA PRO A 268 -12.66 34.65 -5.95
C PRO A 268 -12.22 35.11 -7.34
N LEU A 269 -10.91 35.21 -7.59
CA LEU A 269 -10.36 35.69 -8.86
C LEU A 269 -9.76 34.59 -9.73
N PHE A 270 -9.15 33.56 -9.10
CA PHE A 270 -8.41 32.54 -9.80
C PHE A 270 -9.20 31.24 -9.91
N ARG A 271 -9.35 30.76 -11.12
CA ARG A 271 -9.81 29.42 -11.39
C ARG A 271 -8.64 28.55 -11.79
N ARG A 272 -8.46 27.44 -11.09
CA ARG A 272 -7.38 26.48 -11.34
C ARG A 272 -7.80 25.40 -12.32
N ASP A 273 -6.87 25.04 -13.21
CA ASP A 273 -6.95 23.87 -14.07
C ASP A 273 -5.56 23.26 -14.14
N ASP A 274 -5.34 22.19 -13.38
CA ASP A 274 -4.02 21.57 -13.15
C ASP A 274 -2.98 22.61 -12.60
N ASN A 275 -1.99 22.95 -13.46
CA ASN A 275 -0.94 23.92 -13.17
C ASN A 275 -1.23 25.32 -13.74
N ASN A 276 -2.32 25.45 -14.49
CA ASN A 276 -2.70 26.71 -15.11
C ASN A 276 -3.70 27.46 -14.23
N LEU A 277 -3.62 28.77 -14.28
CA LEU A 277 -4.56 29.65 -13.62
C LEU A 277 -5.32 30.45 -14.66
N PHE A 278 -6.62 30.54 -14.48
CA PHE A 278 -7.51 31.34 -15.32
C PHE A 278 -8.00 32.54 -14.51
N VAL A 279 -7.92 33.71 -15.14
CA VAL A 279 -8.41 34.96 -14.60
C VAL A 279 -9.28 35.62 -15.65
N THR A 280 -10.46 36.09 -15.25
CA THR A 280 -11.33 36.85 -16.16
C THR A 280 -11.01 38.33 -16.04
N LEU A 281 -10.60 38.95 -17.16
CA LEU A 281 -10.29 40.36 -17.22
C LEU A 281 -11.45 41.11 -17.88
N PRO A 282 -12.20 41.92 -17.14
CA PRO A 282 -13.26 42.75 -17.72
C PRO A 282 -12.67 43.93 -18.51
N LEU A 283 -13.06 44.05 -19.77
CA LEU A 283 -12.68 45.13 -20.64
C LEU A 283 -13.93 45.95 -21.04
N THR A 284 -13.75 47.25 -21.19
CA THR A 284 -14.75 48.11 -21.85
C THR A 284 -14.71 47.89 -23.35
N ILE A 285 -15.80 48.19 -24.07
CA ILE A 285 -15.87 48.09 -25.54
C ILE A 285 -14.79 48.94 -26.20
N THR A 286 -14.51 50.13 -25.66
CA THR A 286 -13.45 51.01 -26.18
C THR A 286 -12.05 50.45 -25.99
N GLU A 287 -11.77 49.84 -24.83
CA GLU A 287 -10.49 49.16 -24.54
C GLU A 287 -10.26 47.97 -25.44
N ALA A 288 -11.31 47.21 -25.73
CA ALA A 288 -11.22 46.04 -26.61
C ALA A 288 -11.03 46.46 -28.12
N ALA A 289 -11.72 47.54 -28.50
CA ALA A 289 -11.63 48.02 -29.89
C ALA A 289 -10.28 48.66 -30.22
N LEU A 290 -9.77 49.53 -29.33
CA LEU A 290 -8.54 50.30 -29.53
C LEU A 290 -7.28 49.58 -29.05
N GLY A 291 -7.45 48.53 -28.27
CA GLY A 291 -6.36 47.91 -27.50
C GLY A 291 -5.96 48.71 -26.29
N CYS A 292 -5.46 48.06 -25.29
CA CYS A 292 -5.07 48.71 -24.02
C CYS A 292 -3.93 47.98 -23.33
N LYS A 293 -3.34 48.64 -22.34
CA LYS A 293 -2.47 48.02 -21.33
C LYS A 293 -3.21 47.96 -20.01
N LYS A 294 -3.41 46.78 -19.48
CA LYS A 294 -4.17 46.57 -18.26
C LYS A 294 -3.39 45.72 -17.27
N GLU A 295 -3.47 46.06 -16.02
CA GLU A 295 -2.88 45.29 -14.95
C GLU A 295 -3.73 44.04 -14.69
N VAL A 296 -3.09 42.86 -14.68
CA VAL A 296 -3.68 41.57 -14.39
C VAL A 296 -3.07 41.04 -13.10
N PRO A 297 -3.89 40.68 -12.11
CA PRO A 297 -3.39 40.06 -10.88
C PRO A 297 -2.85 38.66 -11.20
N THR A 298 -1.70 38.34 -10.64
CA THR A 298 -1.12 37.01 -10.65
C THR A 298 -0.67 36.63 -9.24
N LEU A 299 -0.36 35.38 -8.98
CA LEU A 299 0.12 34.93 -7.67
C LEU A 299 1.43 35.65 -7.22
N ASP A 300 2.27 36.04 -8.19
CA ASP A 300 3.54 36.72 -7.90
C ASP A 300 3.41 38.27 -7.92
N GLY A 301 2.20 38.81 -7.95
CA GLY A 301 1.91 40.23 -8.07
C GLY A 301 1.28 40.61 -9.41
N ASN A 302 1.02 41.92 -9.60
CA ASN A 302 0.38 42.40 -10.83
C ASN A 302 1.33 42.43 -12.02
N VAL A 303 0.83 42.04 -13.18
CA VAL A 303 1.57 42.07 -14.45
C VAL A 303 0.78 42.87 -15.48
N ILE A 304 1.48 43.75 -16.24
CA ILE A 304 0.86 44.48 -17.29
C ILE A 304 0.69 43.63 -18.54
N LEU A 305 -0.55 43.37 -18.92
CA LEU A 305 -0.94 42.71 -20.14
C LEU A 305 -1.26 43.72 -21.21
N THR A 306 -0.67 43.59 -22.40
CA THR A 306 -1.04 44.38 -23.57
C THR A 306 -2.12 43.62 -24.37
N VAL A 307 -3.31 44.17 -24.39
CA VAL A 307 -4.46 43.65 -25.14
C VAL A 307 -4.41 44.25 -26.55
N PRO A 308 -4.38 43.44 -27.61
CA PRO A 308 -4.38 43.93 -28.98
C PRO A 308 -5.73 44.56 -29.33
N GLN A 309 -5.70 45.48 -30.29
CA GLN A 309 -6.92 46.09 -30.84
C GLN A 309 -7.80 45.02 -31.53
N GLY A 310 -9.12 45.13 -31.34
CA GLY A 310 -10.10 44.24 -31.93
C GLY A 310 -10.27 42.92 -31.18
N SER A 311 -9.80 42.82 -29.94
CA SER A 311 -10.00 41.66 -29.07
C SER A 311 -11.49 41.40 -28.81
N GLN A 312 -11.88 40.13 -28.86
CA GLN A 312 -13.25 39.67 -28.70
C GLN A 312 -13.47 39.05 -27.32
N THR A 313 -14.73 38.96 -26.88
CA THR A 313 -15.11 38.25 -25.67
C THR A 313 -14.74 36.77 -25.78
N GLY A 314 -13.99 36.26 -24.79
CA GLY A 314 -13.54 34.86 -24.76
C GLY A 314 -12.14 34.63 -25.36
N ASP A 315 -11.49 35.71 -25.90
CA ASP A 315 -10.10 35.63 -26.30
C ASP A 315 -9.22 35.29 -25.08
N ARG A 316 -8.19 34.46 -25.32
CA ARG A 316 -7.31 33.98 -24.26
C ARG A 316 -5.89 34.45 -24.44
N HIS A 317 -5.39 35.21 -23.50
CA HIS A 317 -4.02 35.68 -23.46
C HIS A 317 -3.22 34.87 -22.43
N ARG A 318 -2.02 34.42 -22.85
CA ARG A 318 -1.19 33.55 -22.02
C ARG A 318 0.01 34.27 -21.42
N LEU A 319 0.10 34.30 -20.11
CA LEU A 319 1.25 34.76 -19.35
C LEU A 319 2.13 33.55 -18.98
N LYS A 320 3.30 33.43 -19.63
CA LYS A 320 4.24 32.36 -19.34
C LYS A 320 4.87 32.49 -17.96
N GLY A 321 5.03 31.36 -17.25
CA GLY A 321 5.73 31.32 -15.96
C GLY A 321 4.92 31.81 -14.76
N LYS A 322 3.65 32.24 -14.93
CA LYS A 322 2.79 32.82 -13.89
C LYS A 322 1.74 31.86 -13.32
N GLY A 323 1.78 30.58 -13.68
CA GLY A 323 0.92 29.54 -13.10
C GLY A 323 1.52 28.91 -11.83
N LEU A 324 0.90 27.82 -11.37
CA LEU A 324 1.27 27.11 -10.15
C LEU A 324 2.58 26.32 -10.29
N LYS A 325 3.36 26.28 -9.23
CA LYS A 325 4.54 25.41 -9.08
C LYS A 325 4.06 24.05 -8.60
N SER A 326 4.12 23.01 -9.42
CA SER A 326 3.82 21.66 -8.97
C SER A 326 5.09 20.80 -8.90
N PRO A 327 5.34 20.08 -7.79
CA PRO A 327 6.49 19.21 -7.66
C PRO A 327 6.38 17.96 -8.54
N ALA A 328 5.16 17.54 -8.86
CA ALA A 328 4.88 16.28 -9.59
C ALA A 328 4.94 16.43 -11.11
N LYS A 329 4.73 17.62 -11.65
CA LYS A 329 4.70 17.85 -13.11
C LYS A 329 5.70 18.95 -13.48
N ARG A 330 6.80 18.58 -14.13
CA ARG A 330 7.69 19.51 -14.84
C ARG A 330 6.98 20.03 -16.09
N GLY A 331 6.01 20.88 -15.94
CA GLY A 331 5.28 21.52 -17.02
C GLY A 331 5.46 23.03 -17.03
N ASP A 332 5.26 23.62 -18.22
CA ASP A 332 5.27 25.07 -18.41
C ASP A 332 4.09 25.68 -17.64
N ARG A 333 4.36 26.56 -16.69
CA ARG A 333 3.36 27.23 -15.85
C ARG A 333 2.76 28.37 -16.64
N LYS A 334 1.44 28.41 -16.75
CA LYS A 334 0.75 29.41 -17.56
C LYS A 334 -0.38 30.04 -16.75
N SER A 335 -0.46 31.35 -16.75
CA SER A 335 -1.71 32.05 -16.48
C SER A 335 -2.37 32.36 -17.81
N VAL A 336 -3.66 32.11 -17.89
CA VAL A 336 -4.50 32.39 -19.05
C VAL A 336 -5.52 33.44 -18.63
N VAL A 337 -5.54 34.54 -19.33
CA VAL A 337 -6.43 35.67 -19.07
C VAL A 337 -7.47 35.71 -20.16
#